data_42fba5b3def42f517744bafe9c85eaea
#
_entry.id   42fba5b3def42f517744bafe9c85eaea
#
_cell.length_a   1.000
_cell.length_b   1.000
_cell.length_c   1.000
_cell.angle_alpha   90.00
_cell.angle_beta   90.00
_cell.angle_gamma   90.00
#
_symmetry.space_group_name_H-M   'P 1'
#
loop_
_entity.id
_entity.type
_entity.pdbx_description
1 polymer ?
#
loop_
_entity_poly.entity_id
_entity_poly.type
_entity_poly.pdbx_seq_one_letter_code
_entity_poly.pdbx_strand_id
1 'polypeptide(L)'
;MTGEPCPSCGSPDILECDLRIGTDQIQMGWQCRDCGHSASWATPTDVDEGQAVERRIVDVMPLHAITVLYGERGLRERFATETARLGDTASRRKTKQALQLAGQLHALDHRQREPYLNHLLRVALRIICHYEVRDADIICAALLHDSIEDHADDLSPAGQPGAFAMLAASFGTRVADLVAAVTNPTYAPEIDEHEQYRQHIAARLAAHPWARVIKAADFTDNGVGLIYTTGPKAAKLARKYAPLVPVLADLIARPDTPLSCHVKARILRQLHSAQERFMAIAPAKAA
;
A
#
# COMPACT_ATOMS: atom_id res chain seq x y z
N MET A 1 -15.03 4.32 36.11
CA MET A 1 -15.19 5.80 36.11
C MET A 1 -14.69 6.31 37.45
N THR A 2 -13.52 6.86 37.49
CA THR A 2 -12.98 7.53 38.68
C THR A 2 -13.46 8.97 38.60
N GLY A 3 -14.52 9.31 39.31
CA GLY A 3 -15.03 10.70 39.38
C GLY A 3 -14.10 11.64 40.16
N GLU A 4 -12.79 11.44 40.01
CA GLU A 4 -11.78 12.25 40.64
C GLU A 4 -11.48 13.48 39.77
N PRO A 5 -11.42 14.67 40.37
CA PRO A 5 -11.10 15.87 39.63
C PRO A 5 -9.65 15.88 39.13
N CYS A 6 -9.37 16.69 38.12
CA CYS A 6 -8.03 16.86 37.57
C CYS A 6 -7.01 17.19 38.65
N PRO A 7 -5.94 16.42 38.83
CA PRO A 7 -4.94 16.65 39.87
C PRO A 7 -4.12 17.93 39.67
N SER A 8 -4.15 18.51 38.47
CA SER A 8 -3.40 19.74 38.13
C SER A 8 -4.20 21.00 38.43
N CYS A 9 -5.52 21.03 38.19
CA CYS A 9 -6.33 22.24 38.35
C CYS A 9 -7.61 22.05 39.14
N GLY A 10 -7.93 20.82 39.59
CA GLY A 10 -9.13 20.52 40.37
C GLY A 10 -10.43 20.49 39.56
N SER A 11 -10.37 20.65 38.24
CA SER A 11 -11.56 20.63 37.40
C SER A 11 -12.21 19.22 37.32
N PRO A 12 -13.55 19.13 37.40
CA PRO A 12 -14.26 17.89 37.18
C PRO A 12 -14.45 17.58 35.68
N ASP A 13 -14.12 18.51 34.79
CA ASP A 13 -14.33 18.35 33.32
C ASP A 13 -13.20 17.54 32.68
N ILE A 14 -13.32 16.23 32.80
CA ILE A 14 -12.36 15.24 32.31
C ILE A 14 -12.97 14.48 31.13
N LEU A 15 -12.24 14.47 30.02
CA LEU A 15 -12.59 13.73 28.81
C LEU A 15 -11.76 12.44 28.74
N GLU A 16 -12.43 11.30 28.66
CA GLU A 16 -11.79 10.05 28.26
C GLU A 16 -11.43 10.11 26.76
N CYS A 17 -10.20 9.86 26.44
CA CYS A 17 -9.71 9.97 25.06
C CYS A 17 -8.48 9.11 24.82
N ASP A 18 -8.19 8.88 23.54
CA ASP A 18 -6.95 8.30 23.10
C ASP A 18 -5.83 9.36 23.21
N LEU A 19 -4.85 9.09 24.05
CA LEU A 19 -3.69 9.96 24.24
C LEU A 19 -2.53 9.46 23.40
N ARG A 20 -1.86 10.40 22.69
CA ARG A 20 -0.54 10.15 22.13
C ARG A 20 0.52 10.21 23.21
N ILE A 21 1.22 9.09 23.42
CA ILE A 21 2.35 9.01 24.33
C ILE A 21 3.61 8.81 23.49
N GLY A 22 4.45 9.87 23.42
CA GLY A 22 5.61 9.91 22.54
C GLY A 22 5.23 10.10 21.05
N THR A 23 6.13 9.75 20.16
CA THR A 23 5.92 9.91 18.71
C THR A 23 4.99 8.89 18.10
N ASP A 24 4.77 7.71 18.72
CA ASP A 24 4.22 6.54 18.05
C ASP A 24 3.24 5.68 18.87
N GLN A 25 2.84 6.08 20.06
CA GLN A 25 1.91 5.31 20.89
C GLN A 25 0.61 6.08 21.17
N ILE A 26 -0.52 5.42 20.94
CA ILE A 26 -1.83 5.86 21.38
C ILE A 26 -2.24 4.97 22.54
N GLN A 27 -2.60 5.58 23.66
CA GLN A 27 -3.11 4.88 24.83
C GLN A 27 -4.42 5.50 25.28
N MET A 28 -5.31 4.67 25.79
CA MET A 28 -6.50 5.16 26.49
C MET A 28 -6.09 5.94 27.72
N GLY A 29 -6.68 7.07 27.90
CA GLY A 29 -6.39 7.93 29.02
C GLY A 29 -7.48 8.98 29.18
N TRP A 30 -7.12 10.05 29.87
CA TRP A 30 -8.02 11.17 30.06
C TRP A 30 -7.26 12.49 29.86
N GLN A 31 -8.00 13.49 29.45
CA GLN A 31 -7.51 14.87 29.34
C GLN A 31 -8.48 15.82 30.03
N CYS A 32 -7.96 16.70 30.85
CA CYS A 32 -8.72 17.78 31.42
C CYS A 32 -8.97 18.85 30.36
N ARG A 33 -10.24 19.22 30.18
CA ARG A 33 -10.62 20.23 29.18
C ARG A 33 -10.22 21.63 29.58
N ASP A 34 -10.09 21.93 30.88
CA ASP A 34 -9.77 23.25 31.36
C ASP A 34 -8.26 23.59 31.30
N CYS A 35 -7.40 22.64 31.67
CA CYS A 35 -5.95 22.90 31.73
C CYS A 35 -5.11 22.08 30.75
N GLY A 36 -5.73 21.14 30.00
CA GLY A 36 -5.03 20.28 29.05
C GLY A 36 -4.19 19.16 29.69
N HIS A 37 -4.13 19.09 31.05
CA HIS A 37 -3.42 18.01 31.73
C HIS A 37 -4.00 16.67 31.36
N SER A 38 -3.13 15.70 31.01
CA SER A 38 -3.55 14.38 30.60
C SER A 38 -2.71 13.29 31.27
N ALA A 39 -3.31 12.13 31.52
CA ALA A 39 -2.60 10.95 31.98
C ALA A 39 -3.23 9.71 31.35
N SER A 40 -2.38 8.72 31.05
CA SER A 40 -2.88 7.42 30.61
C SER A 40 -3.23 6.57 31.83
N TRP A 41 -4.20 5.66 31.66
CA TRP A 41 -4.51 4.66 32.68
C TRP A 41 -3.60 3.45 32.66
N ALA A 42 -2.66 3.39 31.70
CA ALA A 42 -1.81 2.24 31.52
C ALA A 42 -0.81 2.11 32.67
N THR A 43 -0.90 1.00 33.40
CA THR A 43 0.19 0.50 34.24
C THR A 43 1.26 -0.17 33.37
N PRO A 44 2.48 -0.46 33.85
CA PRO A 44 3.48 -1.19 33.07
C PRO A 44 3.02 -2.57 32.54
N THR A 45 2.06 -3.20 33.18
CA THR A 45 1.37 -4.41 32.70
C THR A 45 0.32 -4.11 31.62
N ASP A 46 -0.27 -2.91 31.64
CA ASP A 46 -1.28 -2.49 30.66
C ASP A 46 -0.68 -2.08 29.31
N VAL A 47 0.65 -1.83 29.25
CA VAL A 47 1.36 -1.52 28.01
C VAL A 47 1.25 -2.69 27.01
N ASP A 48 1.37 -3.93 27.48
CA ASP A 48 1.20 -5.11 26.62
C ASP A 48 -0.25 -5.31 26.19
N GLU A 49 -1.21 -5.04 27.07
CA GLU A 49 -2.64 -5.08 26.72
C GLU A 49 -3.03 -3.94 25.79
N GLY A 50 -2.53 -2.73 26.01
CA GLY A 50 -2.72 -1.57 25.14
C GLY A 50 -2.18 -1.83 23.74
N GLN A 51 -0.98 -2.39 23.61
CA GLN A 51 -0.42 -2.80 22.33
C GLN A 51 -1.24 -3.91 21.66
N ALA A 52 -1.77 -4.85 22.42
CA ALA A 52 -2.64 -5.91 21.89
C ALA A 52 -3.98 -5.35 21.38
N VAL A 53 -4.55 -4.35 22.05
CA VAL A 53 -5.76 -3.64 21.59
C VAL A 53 -5.47 -2.83 20.33
N GLU A 54 -4.38 -2.09 20.30
CA GLU A 54 -3.94 -1.31 19.13
C GLU A 54 -3.73 -2.23 17.91
N ARG A 55 -3.07 -3.37 18.07
CA ARG A 55 -2.92 -4.38 17.00
C ARG A 55 -4.28 -4.86 16.49
N ARG A 56 -5.23 -5.14 17.36
CA ARG A 56 -6.59 -5.55 16.95
C ARG A 56 -7.33 -4.46 16.18
N ILE A 57 -7.13 -3.20 16.55
CA ILE A 57 -7.70 -2.04 15.82
C ILE A 57 -7.07 -1.95 14.42
N VAL A 58 -5.75 -2.01 14.33
CA VAL A 58 -5.02 -1.98 13.05
C VAL A 58 -5.46 -3.13 12.13
N ASP A 59 -5.80 -4.30 12.69
CA ASP A 59 -6.24 -5.47 11.93
C ASP A 59 -7.60 -5.30 11.22
N VAL A 60 -8.42 -4.37 11.66
CA VAL A 60 -9.75 -4.12 11.07
C VAL A 60 -9.85 -2.80 10.32
N MET A 61 -8.86 -1.93 10.45
CA MET A 61 -8.88 -0.60 9.83
C MET A 61 -8.65 -0.64 8.32
N PRO A 62 -9.25 0.31 7.55
CA PRO A 62 -8.87 0.54 6.17
C PRO A 62 -7.39 0.94 6.04
N LEU A 63 -6.70 0.45 5.02
CA LEU A 63 -5.24 0.66 4.84
C LEU A 63 -4.84 2.14 4.84
N HIS A 64 -5.67 3.00 4.25
CA HIS A 64 -5.42 4.44 4.25
C HIS A 64 -5.53 5.05 5.66
N ALA A 65 -6.50 4.62 6.44
CA ALA A 65 -6.67 5.07 7.83
C ALA A 65 -5.47 4.64 8.70
N ILE A 66 -4.98 3.40 8.51
CA ILE A 66 -3.74 2.94 9.15
C ILE A 66 -2.58 3.89 8.81
N THR A 67 -2.43 4.25 7.52
CA THR A 67 -1.36 5.15 7.08
C THR A 67 -1.46 6.52 7.75
N VAL A 68 -2.67 7.08 7.84
CA VAL A 68 -2.88 8.43 8.43
C VAL A 68 -2.64 8.45 9.92
N LEU A 69 -3.08 7.43 10.64
CA LEU A 69 -3.06 7.40 12.10
C LEU A 69 -1.78 6.79 12.68
N TYR A 70 -1.25 5.76 12.03
CA TYR A 70 -0.14 4.95 12.57
C TYR A 70 1.11 4.93 11.67
N GLY A 71 1.02 5.53 10.46
CA GLY A 71 2.14 5.60 9.52
C GLY A 71 2.66 4.25 9.07
N GLU A 72 3.96 4.19 8.80
CA GLU A 72 4.65 2.97 8.39
C GLU A 72 4.60 1.87 9.46
N ARG A 73 4.69 2.25 10.73
CA ARG A 73 4.62 1.28 11.84
C ARG A 73 3.34 0.47 11.80
N GLY A 74 2.19 1.11 11.68
CA GLY A 74 0.90 0.41 11.62
C GLY A 74 0.76 -0.49 10.39
N LEU A 75 1.27 -0.05 9.23
CA LEU A 75 1.28 -0.88 8.02
C LEU A 75 2.19 -2.11 8.17
N ARG A 76 3.37 -1.96 8.80
CA ARG A 76 4.28 -3.08 9.11
C ARG A 76 3.66 -4.06 10.09
N GLU A 77 2.99 -3.59 11.12
CA GLU A 77 2.28 -4.44 12.08
C GLU A 77 1.16 -5.23 11.40
N ARG A 78 0.33 -4.55 10.59
CA ARG A 78 -0.70 -5.23 9.79
C ARG A 78 -0.09 -6.28 8.86
N PHE A 79 0.99 -5.95 8.17
CA PHE A 79 1.68 -6.87 7.28
C PHE A 79 2.24 -8.09 8.04
N ALA A 80 2.84 -7.89 9.22
CA ALA A 80 3.32 -8.97 10.07
C ALA A 80 2.19 -9.90 10.51
N THR A 81 1.05 -9.34 10.96
CA THR A 81 -0.15 -10.11 11.33
C THR A 81 -0.65 -10.96 10.17
N GLU A 82 -0.78 -10.37 8.98
CA GLU A 82 -1.32 -11.09 7.82
C GLU A 82 -0.35 -12.16 7.29
N THR A 83 0.94 -11.85 7.24
CA THR A 83 1.95 -12.82 6.77
C THR A 83 2.23 -13.93 7.77
N ALA A 84 1.98 -13.73 9.07
CA ALA A 84 2.02 -14.80 10.07
C ALA A 84 1.00 -15.92 9.77
N ARG A 85 -0.06 -15.61 9.02
CA ARG A 85 -1.09 -16.58 8.58
C ARG A 85 -0.73 -17.33 7.31
N LEU A 86 0.44 -17.07 6.69
CA LEU A 86 0.95 -17.88 5.58
C LEU A 86 1.32 -19.27 6.08
N GLY A 87 1.00 -20.29 5.25
CA GLY A 87 0.96 -21.68 5.67
C GLY A 87 2.29 -22.28 6.18
N ASP A 88 3.44 -21.78 5.69
CA ASP A 88 4.74 -22.34 6.02
C ASP A 88 5.79 -21.27 6.40
N THR A 89 6.84 -21.76 7.10
CA THR A 89 7.90 -20.88 7.59
C THR A 89 8.77 -20.29 6.47
N ALA A 90 8.93 -21.00 5.36
CA ALA A 90 9.71 -20.51 4.22
C ALA A 90 9.01 -19.32 3.56
N SER A 91 7.71 -19.42 3.33
CA SER A 91 6.87 -18.32 2.82
C SER A 91 6.92 -17.08 3.73
N ARG A 92 6.80 -17.27 5.05
CA ARG A 92 6.89 -16.17 6.01
C ARG A 92 8.27 -15.51 5.99
N ARG A 93 9.35 -16.29 5.93
CA ARG A 93 10.72 -15.79 5.83
C ARG A 93 10.92 -15.00 4.53
N LYS A 94 10.49 -15.56 3.42
CA LYS A 94 10.61 -14.96 2.08
C LYS A 94 9.92 -13.60 2.01
N THR A 95 8.69 -13.49 2.50
CA THR A 95 7.96 -12.21 2.52
C THR A 95 8.61 -11.18 3.45
N LYS A 96 9.16 -11.61 4.59
CA LYS A 96 9.93 -10.73 5.48
C LYS A 96 11.21 -10.21 4.81
N GLN A 97 11.93 -11.06 4.08
CA GLN A 97 13.12 -10.68 3.32
C GLN A 97 12.79 -9.69 2.20
N ALA A 98 11.69 -9.91 1.48
CA ALA A 98 11.22 -8.97 0.46
C ALA A 98 10.87 -7.60 1.04
N LEU A 99 10.17 -7.55 2.19
CA LEU A 99 9.90 -6.29 2.89
C LEU A 99 11.18 -5.59 3.36
N GLN A 100 12.16 -6.36 3.85
CA GLN A 100 13.44 -5.79 4.26
C GLN A 100 14.20 -5.18 3.08
N LEU A 101 14.29 -5.89 1.95
CA LEU A 101 14.93 -5.39 0.74
C LEU A 101 14.21 -4.14 0.20
N ALA A 102 12.89 -4.18 0.07
CA ALA A 102 12.10 -3.02 -0.33
C ALA A 102 12.34 -1.80 0.58
N GLY A 103 12.38 -2.02 1.89
CA GLY A 103 12.68 -0.95 2.87
C GLY A 103 14.10 -0.40 2.77
N GLN A 104 15.09 -1.21 2.38
CA GLN A 104 16.47 -0.76 2.15
C GLN A 104 16.58 0.06 0.88
N LEU A 105 16.03 -0.42 -0.23
CA LEU A 105 16.07 0.27 -1.51
C LEU A 105 15.39 1.63 -1.44
N HIS A 106 14.19 1.68 -0.91
CA HIS A 106 13.38 2.90 -0.87
C HIS A 106 13.53 3.70 0.45
N ALA A 107 14.64 3.52 1.18
CA ALA A 107 14.86 4.17 2.48
C ALA A 107 14.87 5.71 2.39
N LEU A 108 15.34 6.25 1.27
CA LEU A 108 15.42 7.69 1.02
C LEU A 108 14.30 8.22 0.09
N ASP A 109 13.47 7.32 -0.44
CA ASP A 109 12.42 7.69 -1.37
C ASP A 109 11.17 8.17 -0.63
N HIS A 110 10.62 9.25 -1.12
CA HIS A 110 9.42 9.85 -0.56
C HIS A 110 8.37 10.12 -1.64
N ARG A 111 7.15 9.79 -1.33
CA ARG A 111 5.98 10.36 -1.99
C ARG A 111 5.68 11.73 -1.39
N GLN A 112 4.78 12.47 -1.98
CA GLN A 112 4.52 13.86 -1.58
C GLN A 112 4.30 14.07 -0.07
N ARG A 113 3.80 13.08 0.66
CA ARG A 113 3.40 13.20 2.07
C ARG A 113 3.82 12.02 2.95
N GLU A 114 4.54 11.05 2.40
CA GLU A 114 4.85 9.80 3.11
C GLU A 114 6.10 9.11 2.55
N PRO A 115 6.79 8.27 3.35
CA PRO A 115 7.82 7.36 2.85
C PRO A 115 7.27 6.44 1.74
N TYR A 116 8.09 6.14 0.74
CA TYR A 116 7.69 5.31 -0.40
C TYR A 116 7.23 3.91 0.02
N LEU A 117 7.86 3.35 1.05
CA LEU A 117 7.55 2.03 1.59
C LEU A 117 6.08 1.87 2.01
N ASN A 118 5.41 2.94 2.42
CA ASN A 118 3.99 2.90 2.75
C ASN A 118 3.13 2.46 1.55
N HIS A 119 3.50 2.90 0.34
CA HIS A 119 2.86 2.46 -0.89
C HIS A 119 3.03 0.96 -1.12
N LEU A 120 4.28 0.48 -1.06
CA LEU A 120 4.60 -0.94 -1.28
C LEU A 120 3.87 -1.84 -0.27
N LEU A 121 3.84 -1.43 1.00
CA LEU A 121 3.07 -2.11 2.04
C LEU A 121 1.56 -2.12 1.74
N ARG A 122 0.97 -1.00 1.32
CA ARG A 122 -0.45 -0.95 0.97
C ARG A 122 -0.79 -1.80 -0.25
N VAL A 123 0.09 -1.84 -1.26
CA VAL A 123 -0.08 -2.72 -2.43
C VAL A 123 -0.09 -4.19 -1.99
N ALA A 124 0.91 -4.62 -1.21
CA ALA A 124 0.98 -5.99 -0.71
C ALA A 124 -0.20 -6.34 0.21
N LEU A 125 -0.55 -5.47 1.15
CA LEU A 125 -1.68 -5.66 2.05
C LEU A 125 -3.02 -5.70 1.32
N ARG A 126 -3.19 -4.93 0.26
CA ARG A 126 -4.39 -4.98 -0.58
C ARG A 126 -4.55 -6.35 -1.23
N ILE A 127 -3.46 -6.91 -1.73
CA ILE A 127 -3.45 -8.28 -2.31
C ILE A 127 -3.86 -9.29 -1.25
N ILE A 128 -3.30 -9.22 -0.05
CA ILE A 128 -3.61 -10.18 1.03
C ILE A 128 -5.04 -10.00 1.54
N CYS A 129 -5.41 -8.77 1.94
CA CYS A 129 -6.64 -8.51 2.69
C CYS A 129 -7.87 -8.30 1.81
N HIS A 130 -7.70 -7.67 0.64
CA HIS A 130 -8.81 -7.29 -0.23
C HIS A 130 -8.96 -8.18 -1.45
N TYR A 131 -7.85 -8.75 -1.95
CA TYR A 131 -7.89 -9.69 -3.08
C TYR A 131 -7.82 -11.14 -2.63
N GLU A 132 -7.62 -11.37 -1.32
CA GLU A 132 -7.65 -12.68 -0.67
C GLU A 132 -6.56 -13.64 -1.20
N VAL A 133 -5.45 -13.08 -1.67
CA VAL A 133 -4.33 -13.85 -2.22
C VAL A 133 -3.27 -14.04 -1.13
N ARG A 134 -2.98 -15.31 -0.79
CA ARG A 134 -2.00 -15.70 0.23
C ARG A 134 -0.81 -16.45 -0.37
N ASP A 135 -0.42 -16.07 -1.57
CA ASP A 135 0.74 -16.60 -2.27
C ASP A 135 1.97 -15.73 -1.98
N ALA A 136 3.00 -16.34 -1.38
CA ALA A 136 4.20 -15.63 -0.98
C ALA A 136 4.94 -14.96 -2.15
N ASP A 137 4.94 -15.59 -3.34
CA ASP A 137 5.60 -15.05 -4.52
C ASP A 137 4.90 -13.77 -5.02
N ILE A 138 3.57 -13.78 -5.00
CA ILE A 138 2.77 -12.62 -5.39
C ILE A 138 2.98 -11.48 -4.40
N ILE A 139 3.03 -11.79 -3.11
CA ILE A 139 3.27 -10.81 -2.04
C ILE A 139 4.69 -10.21 -2.17
N CYS A 140 5.71 -11.05 -2.41
CA CYS A 140 7.08 -10.59 -2.63
C CYS A 140 7.18 -9.70 -3.88
N ALA A 141 6.59 -10.14 -5.00
CA ALA A 141 6.58 -9.36 -6.23
C ALA A 141 5.84 -8.01 -6.05
N ALA A 142 4.79 -7.97 -5.24
CA ALA A 142 4.09 -6.72 -4.91
C ALA A 142 4.94 -5.76 -4.07
N LEU A 143 5.77 -6.26 -3.15
CA LEU A 143 6.70 -5.44 -2.38
C LEU A 143 7.86 -4.91 -3.22
N LEU A 144 8.26 -5.64 -4.26
CA LEU A 144 9.44 -5.38 -5.08
C LEU A 144 9.10 -4.83 -6.47
N HIS A 145 7.84 -4.48 -6.75
CA HIS A 145 7.38 -4.19 -8.11
C HIS A 145 8.05 -2.96 -8.75
N ASP A 146 8.44 -1.97 -7.94
CA ASP A 146 9.13 -0.76 -8.40
C ASP A 146 10.67 -0.85 -8.27
N SER A 147 11.19 -1.92 -7.64
CA SER A 147 12.63 -2.03 -7.33
C SER A 147 13.54 -2.00 -8.55
N ILE A 148 13.09 -2.47 -9.71
CA ILE A 148 13.87 -2.47 -10.95
C ILE A 148 13.75 -1.13 -11.68
N GLU A 149 12.59 -0.47 -11.61
CA GLU A 149 12.41 0.85 -12.23
C GLU A 149 13.25 1.91 -11.54
N ASP A 150 13.28 1.88 -10.21
CA ASP A 150 13.87 2.94 -9.39
C ASP A 150 15.30 2.62 -8.94
N HIS A 151 15.65 1.33 -8.75
CA HIS A 151 16.88 0.90 -8.07
C HIS A 151 17.63 -0.25 -8.74
N ALA A 152 17.56 -0.40 -10.07
CA ALA A 152 18.27 -1.48 -10.76
C ALA A 152 19.78 -1.44 -10.51
N ASP A 153 20.39 -0.26 -10.50
CA ASP A 153 21.83 -0.07 -10.31
C ASP A 153 22.25 -0.32 -8.85
N ASP A 154 21.38 -0.06 -7.88
CA ASP A 154 21.59 -0.41 -6.46
C ASP A 154 21.56 -1.92 -6.22
N LEU A 155 20.73 -2.63 -7.00
CA LEU A 155 20.62 -4.08 -6.95
C LEU A 155 21.78 -4.79 -7.68
N SER A 156 22.28 -4.22 -8.76
CA SER A 156 23.36 -4.81 -9.53
C SER A 156 24.10 -3.80 -10.40
N PRO A 157 25.44 -3.81 -10.39
CA PRO A 157 26.23 -2.97 -11.29
C PRO A 157 26.08 -3.33 -12.78
N ALA A 158 25.43 -4.46 -13.10
CA ALA A 158 25.08 -4.86 -14.45
C ALA A 158 23.71 -4.32 -14.89
N GLY A 159 23.14 -3.36 -14.14
CA GLY A 159 21.85 -2.74 -14.42
C GLY A 159 20.67 -3.72 -14.34
N GLN A 160 19.61 -3.43 -15.08
CA GLN A 160 18.37 -4.22 -15.03
C GLN A 160 18.57 -5.75 -15.23
N PRO A 161 19.36 -6.25 -16.21
CA PRO A 161 19.56 -7.70 -16.35
C PRO A 161 20.17 -8.34 -15.11
N GLY A 162 21.16 -7.70 -14.51
CA GLY A 162 21.77 -8.17 -13.26
C GLY A 162 20.82 -8.09 -12.07
N ALA A 163 20.02 -7.04 -11.98
CA ALA A 163 19.01 -6.86 -10.95
C ALA A 163 17.91 -7.94 -11.02
N PHE A 164 17.43 -8.30 -12.20
CA PHE A 164 16.49 -9.43 -12.37
C PHE A 164 17.13 -10.76 -11.99
N ALA A 165 18.40 -11.00 -12.36
CA ALA A 165 19.13 -12.21 -11.95
C ALA A 165 19.28 -12.29 -10.44
N MET A 166 19.55 -11.18 -9.75
CA MET A 166 19.61 -11.10 -8.29
C MET A 166 18.25 -11.39 -7.65
N LEU A 167 17.16 -10.81 -8.16
CA LEU A 167 15.82 -11.13 -7.67
C LEU A 167 15.46 -12.60 -7.86
N ALA A 168 15.81 -13.20 -9.01
CA ALA A 168 15.59 -14.61 -9.28
C ALA A 168 16.37 -15.51 -8.32
N ALA A 169 17.63 -15.18 -8.03
CA ALA A 169 18.47 -15.92 -7.07
C ALA A 169 17.96 -15.80 -5.64
N SER A 170 17.46 -14.62 -5.23
CA SER A 170 17.04 -14.35 -3.85
C SER A 170 15.61 -14.78 -3.56
N PHE A 171 14.69 -14.62 -4.52
CA PHE A 171 13.26 -14.81 -4.35
C PHE A 171 12.64 -15.84 -5.32
N GLY A 172 13.44 -16.43 -6.20
CA GLY A 172 12.99 -17.39 -7.21
C GLY A 172 12.54 -16.71 -8.51
N THR A 173 12.61 -17.50 -9.61
CA THR A 173 12.31 -17.02 -10.97
C THR A 173 10.91 -16.46 -11.09
N ARG A 174 9.91 -17.08 -10.45
CA ARG A 174 8.51 -16.60 -10.49
C ARG A 174 8.35 -15.19 -9.95
N VAL A 175 9.07 -14.82 -8.89
CA VAL A 175 9.04 -13.44 -8.36
C VAL A 175 9.68 -12.48 -9.35
N ALA A 176 10.85 -12.82 -9.90
CA ALA A 176 11.53 -12.01 -10.89
C ALA A 176 10.69 -11.80 -12.16
N ASP A 177 10.04 -12.85 -12.66
CA ASP A 177 9.15 -12.80 -13.84
C ASP A 177 7.93 -11.90 -13.60
N LEU A 178 7.35 -11.96 -12.40
CA LEU A 178 6.23 -11.11 -12.02
C LEU A 178 6.64 -9.64 -11.90
N VAL A 179 7.80 -9.35 -11.31
CA VAL A 179 8.36 -8.00 -11.26
C VAL A 179 8.62 -7.52 -12.70
N ALA A 180 9.28 -8.33 -13.55
CA ALA A 180 9.52 -8.00 -14.95
C ALA A 180 8.23 -7.73 -15.74
N ALA A 181 7.14 -8.43 -15.43
CA ALA A 181 5.86 -8.24 -16.10
C ALA A 181 5.18 -6.90 -15.77
N VAL A 182 5.51 -6.27 -14.63
CA VAL A 182 4.95 -4.98 -14.21
C VAL A 182 5.92 -3.82 -14.35
N THR A 183 7.23 -4.09 -14.56
CA THR A 183 8.29 -3.09 -14.79
C THR A 183 8.09 -2.40 -16.13
N ASN A 184 8.15 -1.08 -16.14
CA ASN A 184 8.08 -0.29 -17.36
C ASN A 184 9.42 -0.32 -18.12
N PRO A 185 9.40 -0.43 -19.45
CA PRO A 185 10.59 -0.30 -20.25
C PRO A 185 11.00 1.17 -20.36
N THR A 186 12.22 1.41 -20.87
CA THR A 186 12.58 2.74 -21.37
C THR A 186 11.73 3.05 -22.61
N TYR A 187 11.03 4.17 -22.59
CA TYR A 187 10.15 4.60 -23.68
C TYR A 187 10.92 5.37 -24.76
N ALA A 188 10.49 5.21 -26.00
CA ALA A 188 11.03 5.96 -27.12
C ALA A 188 10.57 7.43 -27.05
N PRO A 189 11.49 8.42 -27.17
CA PRO A 189 11.15 9.83 -26.99
C PRO A 189 10.24 10.39 -28.08
N GLU A 190 10.16 9.73 -29.24
CA GLU A 190 9.37 10.17 -30.39
C GLU A 190 7.88 9.84 -30.31
N ILE A 191 7.50 8.98 -29.35
CA ILE A 191 6.11 8.52 -29.17
C ILE A 191 5.59 9.02 -27.82
N ASP A 192 4.33 9.35 -27.75
CA ASP A 192 3.69 9.76 -26.48
C ASP A 192 3.91 8.71 -25.39
N GLU A 193 4.53 9.14 -24.29
CA GLU A 193 4.89 8.27 -23.15
C GLU A 193 3.68 7.57 -22.56
N HIS A 194 2.54 8.25 -22.47
CA HIS A 194 1.33 7.67 -21.88
C HIS A 194 0.70 6.61 -22.79
N GLU A 195 0.83 6.78 -24.11
CA GLU A 195 0.38 5.78 -25.09
C GLU A 195 1.27 4.54 -25.04
N GLN A 196 2.60 4.71 -25.02
CA GLN A 196 3.54 3.60 -24.89
C GLN A 196 3.30 2.83 -23.57
N TYR A 197 3.13 3.57 -22.47
CA TYR A 197 2.81 2.98 -21.17
C TYR A 197 1.51 2.14 -21.24
N ARG A 198 0.46 2.69 -21.83
CA ARG A 198 -0.81 1.99 -21.96
C ARG A 198 -0.69 0.72 -22.78
N GLN A 199 -0.02 0.79 -23.93
CA GLN A 199 0.21 -0.36 -24.83
C GLN A 199 1.07 -1.44 -24.16
N HIS A 200 2.14 -1.03 -23.48
CA HIS A 200 3.00 -1.93 -22.74
C HIS A 200 2.22 -2.69 -21.64
N ILE A 201 1.50 -1.96 -20.81
CA ILE A 201 0.68 -2.55 -19.74
C ILE A 201 -0.36 -3.51 -20.32
N ALA A 202 -1.07 -3.13 -21.38
CA ALA A 202 -2.06 -3.99 -22.01
C ALA A 202 -1.44 -5.31 -22.52
N ALA A 203 -0.32 -5.23 -23.23
CA ALA A 203 0.36 -6.41 -23.79
C ALA A 203 0.95 -7.32 -22.70
N ARG A 204 1.68 -6.76 -21.74
CA ARG A 204 2.34 -7.52 -20.67
C ARG A 204 1.34 -8.21 -19.76
N LEU A 205 0.32 -7.48 -19.30
CA LEU A 205 -0.68 -8.04 -18.43
C LEU A 205 -1.62 -9.04 -19.14
N ALA A 206 -1.79 -8.93 -20.47
CA ALA A 206 -2.52 -9.93 -21.22
C ALA A 206 -1.85 -11.33 -21.15
N ALA A 207 -0.53 -11.38 -21.11
CA ALA A 207 0.26 -12.59 -21.04
C ALA A 207 0.50 -13.11 -19.61
N HIS A 208 0.38 -12.26 -18.58
CA HIS A 208 0.74 -12.57 -17.21
C HIS A 208 -0.43 -12.37 -16.22
N PRO A 209 -1.30 -13.37 -16.02
CA PRO A 209 -2.51 -13.25 -15.19
C PRO A 209 -2.24 -12.77 -13.75
N TRP A 210 -1.18 -13.23 -13.09
CA TRP A 210 -0.83 -12.80 -11.75
C TRP A 210 -0.25 -11.37 -11.70
N ALA A 211 0.41 -10.93 -12.75
CA ALA A 211 0.87 -9.54 -12.83
C ALA A 211 -0.31 -8.55 -12.90
N ARG A 212 -1.47 -8.95 -13.44
CA ARG A 212 -2.72 -8.16 -13.41
C ARG A 212 -3.14 -7.85 -11.98
N VAL A 213 -2.99 -8.83 -11.08
CA VAL A 213 -3.34 -8.70 -9.64
C VAL A 213 -2.46 -7.65 -8.98
N ILE A 214 -1.15 -7.71 -9.23
CA ILE A 214 -0.17 -6.74 -8.69
C ILE A 214 -0.49 -5.35 -9.25
N LYS A 215 -0.64 -5.23 -10.58
CA LYS A 215 -0.89 -3.93 -11.22
C LYS A 215 -2.24 -3.33 -10.84
N ALA A 216 -3.27 -4.15 -10.61
CA ALA A 216 -4.56 -3.66 -10.10
C ALA A 216 -4.43 -3.13 -8.66
N ALA A 217 -3.61 -3.75 -7.82
CA ALA A 217 -3.37 -3.28 -6.45
C ALA A 217 -2.56 -1.98 -6.45
N ASP A 218 -1.50 -1.88 -7.25
CA ASP A 218 -0.72 -0.67 -7.49
C ASP A 218 -1.60 0.47 -8.03
N PHE A 219 -2.35 0.21 -9.10
CA PHE A 219 -3.28 1.18 -9.67
C PHE A 219 -4.31 1.67 -8.65
N THR A 220 -4.81 0.78 -7.80
CA THR A 220 -5.77 1.17 -6.76
C THR A 220 -5.13 2.11 -5.75
N ASP A 221 -3.87 1.90 -5.39
CA ASP A 221 -3.16 2.81 -4.49
C ASP A 221 -2.85 4.17 -5.15
N ASN A 222 -2.43 4.16 -6.40
CA ASN A 222 -2.05 5.35 -7.16
C ASN A 222 -3.25 6.11 -7.73
N GLY A 223 -4.14 5.41 -8.44
CA GLY A 223 -5.24 6.01 -9.21
C GLY A 223 -6.49 6.21 -8.37
N VAL A 224 -6.96 5.18 -7.65
CA VAL A 224 -8.11 5.32 -6.75
C VAL A 224 -7.73 6.20 -5.56
N GLY A 225 -6.49 6.11 -5.08
CA GLY A 225 -5.91 6.97 -4.05
C GLY A 225 -5.74 8.43 -4.46
N LEU A 226 -5.96 8.78 -5.72
CA LEU A 226 -5.89 10.15 -6.22
C LEU A 226 -6.79 11.15 -5.47
N ILE A 227 -7.86 10.66 -4.86
CA ILE A 227 -8.75 11.47 -3.99
C ILE A 227 -8.01 12.15 -2.83
N TYR A 228 -6.83 11.66 -2.46
CA TYR A 228 -5.99 12.24 -1.43
C TYR A 228 -4.92 13.18 -2.00
N THR A 229 -4.90 13.38 -3.32
CA THR A 229 -3.97 14.29 -4.01
C THR A 229 -4.71 15.59 -4.36
N THR A 230 -4.04 16.72 -4.18
CA THR A 230 -4.61 18.06 -4.42
C THR A 230 -3.79 18.85 -5.43
N GLY A 231 -4.40 19.90 -5.99
CA GLY A 231 -3.75 20.84 -6.89
C GLY A 231 -3.49 20.30 -8.31
N PRO A 232 -2.59 20.92 -9.08
CA PRO A 232 -2.34 20.59 -10.50
C PRO A 232 -1.91 19.14 -10.73
N LYS A 233 -1.27 18.52 -9.73
CA LYS A 233 -0.84 17.12 -9.78
C LYS A 233 -2.04 16.17 -9.92
N ALA A 234 -3.16 16.48 -9.29
CA ALA A 234 -4.37 15.65 -9.39
C ALA A 234 -4.86 15.55 -10.85
N ALA A 235 -4.92 16.68 -11.57
CA ALA A 235 -5.33 16.70 -12.97
C ALA A 235 -4.33 15.97 -13.89
N LYS A 236 -3.01 16.12 -13.64
CA LYS A 236 -1.98 15.37 -14.37
C LYS A 236 -2.14 13.87 -14.20
N LEU A 237 -2.31 13.40 -12.96
CA LEU A 237 -2.48 11.98 -12.65
C LEU A 237 -3.81 11.43 -13.17
N ALA A 238 -4.91 12.20 -13.09
CA ALA A 238 -6.18 11.81 -13.67
C ALA A 238 -6.06 11.55 -15.18
N ARG A 239 -5.38 12.44 -15.93
CA ARG A 239 -5.11 12.24 -17.36
C ARG A 239 -4.24 11.03 -17.64
N LYS A 240 -3.24 10.76 -16.80
CA LYS A 240 -2.37 9.57 -16.93
C LYS A 240 -3.17 8.27 -16.71
N TYR A 241 -4.02 8.23 -15.69
CA TYR A 241 -4.66 7.00 -15.24
C TYR A 241 -6.02 6.71 -15.90
N ALA A 242 -6.76 7.73 -16.33
CA ALA A 242 -8.07 7.52 -16.94
C ALA A 242 -8.07 6.54 -18.14
N PRO A 243 -7.12 6.60 -19.08
CA PRO A 243 -7.06 5.66 -20.20
C PRO A 243 -6.72 4.22 -19.81
N LEU A 244 -6.15 3.99 -18.63
CA LEU A 244 -5.82 2.65 -18.15
C LEU A 244 -7.02 1.91 -17.54
N VAL A 245 -8.03 2.64 -17.10
CA VAL A 245 -9.20 2.04 -16.42
C VAL A 245 -9.87 0.99 -17.28
N PRO A 246 -10.27 1.25 -18.54
CA PRO A 246 -10.91 0.24 -19.38
C PRO A 246 -9.98 -0.96 -19.63
N VAL A 247 -8.69 -0.73 -19.86
CA VAL A 247 -7.71 -1.80 -20.07
C VAL A 247 -7.62 -2.72 -18.85
N LEU A 248 -7.52 -2.14 -17.65
CA LEU A 248 -7.47 -2.92 -16.42
C LEU A 248 -8.80 -3.63 -16.14
N ALA A 249 -9.93 -3.00 -16.42
CA ALA A 249 -11.24 -3.59 -16.24
C ALA A 249 -11.41 -4.83 -17.11
N ASP A 250 -11.07 -4.74 -18.39
CA ASP A 250 -11.13 -5.86 -19.33
C ASP A 250 -10.22 -7.01 -18.90
N LEU A 251 -8.98 -6.70 -18.47
CA LEU A 251 -8.01 -7.70 -18.02
C LEU A 251 -8.46 -8.39 -16.72
N ILE A 252 -8.99 -7.64 -15.75
CA ILE A 252 -9.50 -8.21 -14.49
C ILE A 252 -10.73 -9.09 -14.72
N ALA A 253 -11.60 -8.71 -15.66
CA ALA A 253 -12.80 -9.48 -15.99
C ALA A 253 -12.49 -10.83 -16.65
N ARG A 254 -11.31 -11.02 -17.25
CA ARG A 254 -10.94 -12.25 -17.96
C ARG A 254 -11.08 -13.49 -17.08
N PRO A 255 -11.52 -14.64 -17.65
CA PRO A 255 -11.65 -15.90 -16.90
C PRO A 255 -10.32 -16.35 -16.28
N ASP A 256 -9.19 -16.16 -17.00
CA ASP A 256 -7.84 -16.55 -16.60
C ASP A 256 -7.21 -15.63 -15.54
N THR A 257 -7.85 -14.53 -15.13
CA THR A 257 -7.39 -13.72 -14.00
C THR A 257 -7.68 -14.48 -12.71
N PRO A 258 -6.64 -14.83 -11.90
CA PRO A 258 -6.75 -15.80 -10.82
C PRO A 258 -7.31 -15.17 -9.52
N LEU A 259 -8.48 -14.59 -9.62
CA LEU A 259 -9.24 -13.98 -8.53
C LEU A 259 -10.67 -14.54 -8.51
N SER A 260 -11.26 -14.62 -7.33
CA SER A 260 -12.67 -15.01 -7.18
C SER A 260 -13.61 -13.98 -7.80
N CYS A 261 -14.80 -14.41 -8.19
CA CYS A 261 -15.80 -13.53 -8.84
C CYS A 261 -16.14 -12.31 -7.98
N HIS A 262 -16.26 -12.47 -6.66
CA HIS A 262 -16.58 -11.34 -5.77
C HIS A 262 -15.43 -10.33 -5.65
N VAL A 263 -14.17 -10.81 -5.67
CA VAL A 263 -12.99 -9.93 -5.70
C VAL A 263 -12.91 -9.17 -7.01
N LYS A 264 -13.10 -9.86 -8.16
CA LYS A 264 -13.18 -9.20 -9.48
C LYS A 264 -14.26 -8.12 -9.49
N ALA A 265 -15.46 -8.44 -9.03
CA ALA A 265 -16.56 -7.48 -8.96
C ALA A 265 -16.24 -6.26 -8.07
N ARG A 266 -15.51 -6.46 -6.96
CA ARG A 266 -15.04 -5.38 -6.10
C ARG A 266 -14.06 -4.47 -6.82
N ILE A 267 -13.05 -5.04 -7.49
CA ILE A 267 -12.05 -4.29 -8.26
C ILE A 267 -12.73 -3.50 -9.38
N LEU A 268 -13.63 -4.12 -10.14
CA LEU A 268 -14.34 -3.47 -11.23
C LEU A 268 -15.18 -2.27 -10.75
N ARG A 269 -15.86 -2.38 -9.59
CA ARG A 269 -16.56 -1.22 -9.00
C ARG A 269 -15.60 -0.10 -8.61
N GLN A 270 -14.42 -0.42 -8.05
CA GLN A 270 -13.41 0.59 -7.70
C GLN A 270 -12.86 1.28 -8.94
N LEU A 271 -12.59 0.55 -10.02
CA LEU A 271 -12.15 1.09 -11.31
C LEU A 271 -13.21 2.02 -11.92
N HIS A 272 -14.48 1.62 -11.90
CA HIS A 272 -15.59 2.44 -12.38
C HIS A 272 -15.69 3.76 -11.61
N SER A 273 -15.70 3.70 -10.27
CA SER A 273 -15.70 4.91 -9.44
C SER A 273 -14.46 5.79 -9.64
N ALA A 274 -13.30 5.19 -9.93
CA ALA A 274 -12.10 5.95 -10.27
C ALA A 274 -12.25 6.67 -11.62
N GLN A 275 -12.84 6.02 -12.62
CA GLN A 275 -13.11 6.61 -13.92
C GLN A 275 -14.01 7.85 -13.83
N GLU A 276 -15.09 7.76 -13.06
CA GLU A 276 -15.99 8.90 -12.84
C GLU A 276 -15.25 10.08 -12.21
N ARG A 277 -14.39 9.81 -11.21
CA ARG A 277 -13.59 10.85 -10.56
C ARG A 277 -12.56 11.46 -11.50
N PHE A 278 -11.89 10.65 -12.32
CA PHE A 278 -10.92 11.16 -13.30
C PHE A 278 -11.58 12.07 -14.33
N MET A 279 -12.77 11.71 -14.79
CA MET A 279 -13.54 12.56 -15.70
C MET A 279 -13.99 13.87 -15.02
N ALA A 280 -14.34 13.84 -13.74
CA ALA A 280 -14.68 15.04 -12.99
C ALA A 280 -13.47 15.95 -12.73
N ILE A 281 -12.28 15.40 -12.49
CA ILE A 281 -11.04 16.16 -12.23
C ILE A 281 -10.43 16.72 -13.51
N ALA A 282 -10.46 15.96 -14.59
CA ALA A 282 -9.87 16.31 -15.88
C ALA A 282 -10.84 15.91 -17.02
N PRO A 283 -11.90 16.66 -17.23
CA PRO A 283 -12.83 16.40 -18.33
C PRO A 283 -12.09 16.38 -19.66
N ALA A 284 -12.51 15.50 -20.56
CA ALA A 284 -12.00 15.50 -21.93
C ALA A 284 -12.12 16.92 -22.50
N LYS A 285 -11.07 17.41 -23.17
CA LYS A 285 -11.20 18.67 -23.90
C LYS A 285 -12.36 18.48 -24.88
N ALA A 286 -13.34 19.38 -24.81
CA ALA A 286 -14.36 19.44 -25.84
C ALA A 286 -13.65 19.56 -27.19
N ALA A 287 -13.93 18.63 -28.11
CA ALA A 287 -13.36 18.56 -29.43
C ALA A 287 -13.85 19.75 -30.28
#